data_a1c02fa0c369047a23c1a70b931d9368
#
_entry.id   a1c02fa0c369047a23c1a70b931d9368
#
_cell.length_a   1.000
_cell.length_b   1.000
_cell.length_c   1.000
_cell.angle_alpha   90.00
_cell.angle_beta   90.00
_cell.angle_gamma   90.00
#
_symmetry.space_group_name_H-M   'P 1'
#
loop_
_entity.id
_entity.type
_entity.pdbx_description
1 polymer ?
#
loop_
_entity_poly.entity_id
_entity_poly.type
_entity_poly.pdbx_seq_one_letter_code
_entity_poly.pdbx_strand_id
1 'polypeptide(L)'
;MERVSVPPQESPAMRTRHAGNLAGALWMVAAMAGFTLEDAMIKGASSTIPIAQILVTFGIGGALVFAGLARWAGESLFTPEVLSFPMRLRVVFEITGRLFYVLALALIPLSAATVILQATPVVVVAAAALVFGERVGWRRWSAILLGMGGVLVIIRPGTDSFSMLSLLAVAGMLGFAGRDLASRAAPATLGTNVLGLYGFLAVAVAGVIVSLWSDAAFVLPERRACLLLAGAVLCGVCAYSCLMKAMRTGEVSAVTPFSYVRLIFGVALGVLLFGERLTSPMLLGSAMILLSGLFIMWRSAKMPKRA
;
A
#
# COMPACT_ATOMS: atom_id res chain seq x y z
N MET A 1 16.21 7.86 -55.97
CA MET A 1 14.89 7.44 -55.47
C MET A 1 15.10 6.87 -54.07
N GLU A 2 14.88 7.76 -53.11
CA GLU A 2 15.03 7.42 -51.68
C GLU A 2 13.73 6.70 -51.24
N ARG A 3 13.87 5.47 -50.76
CA ARG A 3 12.74 4.72 -50.23
C ARG A 3 12.38 5.35 -48.86
N VAL A 4 11.29 6.13 -48.82
CA VAL A 4 10.68 6.56 -47.58
C VAL A 4 10.20 5.29 -46.84
N SER A 5 10.90 4.92 -45.77
CA SER A 5 10.50 3.84 -44.90
C SER A 5 9.26 4.28 -44.11
N VAL A 6 8.09 3.77 -44.48
CA VAL A 6 6.85 3.94 -43.70
C VAL A 6 7.06 3.20 -42.37
N PRO A 7 6.90 3.87 -41.21
CA PRO A 7 7.03 3.20 -39.93
C PRO A 7 5.98 2.07 -39.82
N PRO A 8 6.32 0.92 -39.19
CA PRO A 8 5.40 -0.20 -39.08
C PRO A 8 4.13 0.26 -38.34
N GLN A 9 2.98 0.08 -39.00
CA GLN A 9 1.67 0.35 -38.35
C GLN A 9 1.48 -0.67 -37.22
N GLU A 10 1.33 -0.14 -35.98
CA GLU A 10 1.00 -0.96 -34.82
C GLU A 10 -0.30 -1.75 -35.06
N SER A 11 -0.28 -3.06 -34.75
CA SER A 11 -1.47 -3.89 -34.87
C SER A 11 -2.59 -3.41 -33.94
N PRO A 12 -3.89 -3.57 -34.30
CA PRO A 12 -5.01 -3.17 -33.44
C PRO A 12 -4.93 -3.78 -32.03
N ALA A 13 -4.45 -5.02 -31.90
CA ALA A 13 -4.25 -5.69 -30.61
C ALA A 13 -3.15 -5.01 -29.76
N MET A 14 -2.14 -4.44 -30.36
CA MET A 14 -1.08 -3.72 -29.65
C MET A 14 -1.58 -2.36 -29.15
N ARG A 15 -2.42 -1.68 -29.93
CA ARG A 15 -3.05 -0.40 -29.52
C ARG A 15 -4.03 -0.58 -28.35
N THR A 16 -4.85 -1.63 -28.37
CA THR A 16 -5.76 -1.95 -27.25
C THR A 16 -5.01 -2.31 -25.98
N ARG A 17 -3.90 -3.03 -26.07
CA ARG A 17 -3.02 -3.36 -24.95
C ARG A 17 -2.34 -2.14 -24.36
N HIS A 18 -1.82 -1.22 -25.21
CA HIS A 18 -1.21 0.03 -24.76
C HIS A 18 -2.25 0.94 -24.07
N ALA A 19 -3.46 1.06 -24.62
CA ALA A 19 -4.56 1.82 -24.03
C ALA A 19 -4.97 1.25 -22.66
N GLY A 20 -5.04 -0.08 -22.51
CA GLY A 20 -5.32 -0.75 -21.24
C GLY A 20 -4.24 -0.50 -20.19
N ASN A 21 -2.96 -0.55 -20.58
CA ASN A 21 -1.83 -0.29 -19.68
C ASN A 21 -1.80 1.18 -19.23
N LEU A 22 -2.07 2.14 -20.12
CA LEU A 22 -2.15 3.54 -19.76
C LEU A 22 -3.31 3.82 -18.79
N ALA A 23 -4.50 3.29 -19.08
CA ALA A 23 -5.65 3.42 -18.18
C ALA A 23 -5.37 2.78 -16.80
N GLY A 24 -4.75 1.59 -16.77
CA GLY A 24 -4.31 0.94 -15.54
C GLY A 24 -3.30 1.78 -14.76
N ALA A 25 -2.33 2.40 -15.44
CA ALA A 25 -1.36 3.29 -14.82
C ALA A 25 -2.03 4.54 -14.19
N LEU A 26 -2.98 5.16 -14.89
CA LEU A 26 -3.74 6.31 -14.35
C LEU A 26 -4.56 5.93 -13.12
N TRP A 27 -5.23 4.76 -13.13
CA TRP A 27 -5.92 4.24 -11.94
C TRP A 27 -4.97 3.97 -10.78
N MET A 28 -3.76 3.47 -11.06
CA MET A 28 -2.74 3.26 -10.03
C MET A 28 -2.27 4.59 -9.43
N VAL A 29 -1.99 5.60 -10.25
CA VAL A 29 -1.63 6.95 -9.78
C VAL A 29 -2.75 7.54 -8.91
N ALA A 30 -4.01 7.43 -9.34
CA ALA A 30 -5.16 7.87 -8.54
C ALA A 30 -5.27 7.13 -7.21
N ALA A 31 -5.04 5.80 -7.20
CA ALA A 31 -5.01 5.01 -5.99
C ALA A 31 -3.91 5.47 -5.02
N MET A 32 -2.71 5.74 -5.52
CA MET A 32 -1.58 6.18 -4.70
C MET A 32 -1.79 7.59 -4.13
N ALA A 33 -2.37 8.50 -4.91
CA ALA A 33 -2.78 9.82 -4.43
C ALA A 33 -3.84 9.69 -3.31
N GLY A 34 -4.86 8.86 -3.52
CA GLY A 34 -5.91 8.63 -2.53
C GLY A 34 -5.38 8.03 -1.21
N PHE A 35 -4.50 7.02 -1.29
CA PHE A 35 -3.87 6.46 -0.08
C PHE A 35 -2.99 7.46 0.65
N THR A 36 -2.29 8.33 -0.07
CA THR A 36 -1.45 9.34 0.59
C THR A 36 -2.29 10.43 1.25
N LEU A 37 -3.42 10.82 0.65
CA LEU A 37 -4.38 11.72 1.26
C LEU A 37 -5.02 11.08 2.51
N GLU A 38 -5.40 9.80 2.44
CA GLU A 38 -5.85 9.01 3.60
C GLU A 38 -4.83 9.09 4.74
N ASP A 39 -3.56 8.77 4.46
CA ASP A 39 -2.47 8.80 5.44
C ASP A 39 -2.30 10.19 6.08
N ALA A 40 -2.36 11.26 5.28
CA ALA A 40 -2.24 12.63 5.74
C ALA A 40 -3.43 13.02 6.64
N MET A 41 -4.65 12.60 6.28
CA MET A 41 -5.85 12.84 7.09
C MET A 41 -5.81 12.07 8.42
N ILE A 42 -5.38 10.81 8.40
CA ILE A 42 -5.18 10.00 9.61
C ILE A 42 -4.12 10.66 10.51
N LYS A 43 -2.98 11.08 9.95
CA LYS A 43 -1.95 11.80 10.69
C LYS A 43 -2.48 13.11 11.28
N GLY A 44 -3.25 13.87 10.52
CA GLY A 44 -3.88 15.10 11.00
C GLY A 44 -4.88 14.87 12.14
N ALA A 45 -5.67 13.78 12.08
CA ALA A 45 -6.63 13.42 13.11
C ALA A 45 -5.94 12.90 14.39
N SER A 46 -4.79 12.24 14.27
CA SER A 46 -4.08 11.65 15.42
C SER A 46 -3.52 12.66 16.41
N SER A 47 -3.54 13.95 16.07
CA SER A 47 -3.18 15.04 17.00
C SER A 47 -4.25 15.33 18.07
N THR A 48 -5.50 14.94 17.83
CA THR A 48 -6.64 15.26 18.70
C THR A 48 -7.50 14.05 19.07
N ILE A 49 -7.35 12.93 18.36
CA ILE A 49 -8.13 11.72 18.57
C ILE A 49 -7.19 10.55 18.89
N PRO A 50 -7.52 9.69 19.87
CA PRO A 50 -6.76 8.47 20.15
C PRO A 50 -6.69 7.56 18.94
N ILE A 51 -5.53 6.92 18.73
CA ILE A 51 -5.26 6.03 17.58
C ILE A 51 -6.26 4.87 17.53
N ALA A 52 -6.63 4.31 18.69
CA ALA A 52 -7.66 3.28 18.78
C ALA A 52 -8.99 3.73 18.16
N GLN A 53 -9.42 4.94 18.48
CA GLN A 53 -10.66 5.53 17.96
C GLN A 53 -10.57 5.79 16.45
N ILE A 54 -9.43 6.27 15.96
CA ILE A 54 -9.19 6.46 14.52
C ILE A 54 -9.35 5.14 13.78
N LEU A 55 -8.66 4.08 14.24
CA LEU A 55 -8.71 2.77 13.61
C LEU A 55 -10.12 2.17 13.62
N VAL A 56 -10.84 2.26 14.73
CA VAL A 56 -12.22 1.76 14.84
C VAL A 56 -13.14 2.54 13.89
N THR A 57 -13.11 3.87 13.93
CA THR A 57 -14.00 4.71 13.13
C THR A 57 -13.72 4.55 11.63
N PHE A 58 -12.44 4.57 11.25
CA PHE A 58 -12.00 4.36 9.87
C PHE A 58 -12.37 2.95 9.37
N GLY A 59 -12.10 1.93 10.19
CA GLY A 59 -12.40 0.54 9.85
C GLY A 59 -13.89 0.29 9.69
N ILE A 60 -14.73 0.74 10.63
CA ILE A 60 -16.20 0.59 10.55
C ILE A 60 -16.73 1.40 9.37
N GLY A 61 -16.30 2.65 9.21
CA GLY A 61 -16.76 3.50 8.11
C GLY A 61 -16.48 2.89 6.74
N GLY A 62 -15.27 2.43 6.50
CA GLY A 62 -14.90 1.77 5.25
C GLY A 62 -15.61 0.43 5.04
N ALA A 63 -15.78 -0.36 6.11
CA ALA A 63 -16.52 -1.63 6.06
C ALA A 63 -17.99 -1.41 5.67
N LEU A 64 -18.65 -0.40 6.23
CA LEU A 64 -20.03 -0.06 5.87
C LEU A 64 -20.16 0.35 4.39
N VAL A 65 -19.24 1.16 3.89
CA VAL A 65 -19.23 1.56 2.47
C VAL A 65 -19.03 0.33 1.57
N PHE A 66 -18.05 -0.53 1.86
CA PHE A 66 -17.82 -1.74 1.06
C PHE A 66 -18.94 -2.76 1.19
N ALA A 67 -19.60 -2.89 2.35
CA ALA A 67 -20.80 -3.72 2.50
C ALA A 67 -21.94 -3.22 1.62
N GLY A 68 -22.14 -1.90 1.56
CA GLY A 68 -23.11 -1.27 0.65
C GLY A 68 -22.79 -1.54 -0.82
N LEU A 69 -21.54 -1.35 -1.23
CA LEU A 69 -21.08 -1.61 -2.60
C LEU A 69 -21.20 -3.08 -2.98
N ALA A 70 -20.84 -4.01 -2.08
CA ALA A 70 -20.99 -5.44 -2.32
C ALA A 70 -22.46 -5.84 -2.50
N ARG A 71 -23.35 -5.33 -1.64
CA ARG A 71 -24.81 -5.57 -1.79
C ARG A 71 -25.37 -5.01 -3.07
N TRP A 72 -24.95 -3.79 -3.45
CA TRP A 72 -25.36 -3.17 -4.70
C TRP A 72 -24.88 -3.97 -5.93
N ALA A 73 -23.68 -4.56 -5.85
CA ALA A 73 -23.12 -5.43 -6.88
C ALA A 73 -23.70 -6.87 -6.86
N GLY A 74 -24.61 -7.20 -5.94
CA GLY A 74 -25.16 -8.56 -5.79
C GLY A 74 -24.15 -9.58 -5.22
N GLU A 75 -23.04 -9.13 -4.63
CA GLU A 75 -22.04 -9.99 -4.01
C GLU A 75 -22.53 -10.47 -2.63
N SER A 76 -22.36 -11.78 -2.34
CA SER A 76 -22.61 -12.30 -1.00
C SER A 76 -21.53 -11.84 -0.02
N LEU A 77 -21.94 -11.24 1.10
CA LEU A 77 -21.01 -10.77 2.12
C LEU A 77 -20.35 -11.90 2.91
N PHE A 78 -21.06 -13.03 3.06
CA PHE A 78 -20.62 -14.18 3.83
C PHE A 78 -20.56 -15.40 2.93
N THR A 79 -19.35 -15.81 2.59
CA THR A 79 -19.06 -17.01 1.82
C THR A 79 -18.06 -17.88 2.58
N PRO A 80 -18.11 -19.22 2.47
CA PRO A 80 -17.16 -20.11 3.18
C PRO A 80 -15.70 -19.80 2.86
N GLU A 81 -15.44 -19.28 1.66
CA GLU A 81 -14.09 -18.91 1.18
C GLU A 81 -13.44 -17.82 2.04
N VAL A 82 -14.24 -16.98 2.71
CA VAL A 82 -13.72 -15.94 3.62
C VAL A 82 -13.03 -16.56 4.84
N LEU A 83 -13.41 -17.79 5.24
CA LEU A 83 -12.79 -18.50 6.36
C LEU A 83 -11.63 -19.39 5.92
N SER A 84 -11.24 -19.36 4.65
CA SER A 84 -10.08 -20.10 4.15
C SER A 84 -8.78 -19.71 4.88
N PHE A 85 -7.83 -20.63 4.96
CA PHE A 85 -6.55 -20.38 5.64
C PHE A 85 -5.82 -19.13 5.10
N PRO A 86 -5.71 -18.92 3.77
CA PRO A 86 -5.10 -17.71 3.24
C PRO A 86 -5.82 -16.42 3.66
N MET A 87 -7.15 -16.44 3.74
CA MET A 87 -7.92 -15.26 4.16
C MET A 87 -7.74 -14.96 5.65
N ARG A 88 -7.70 -15.98 6.51
CA ARG A 88 -7.39 -15.78 7.93
C ARG A 88 -5.99 -15.20 8.13
N LEU A 89 -5.01 -15.74 7.40
CA LEU A 89 -3.64 -15.22 7.43
C LEU A 89 -3.57 -13.78 6.91
N ARG A 90 -4.30 -13.47 5.85
CA ARG A 90 -4.43 -12.11 5.30
C ARG A 90 -4.99 -11.14 6.35
N VAL A 91 -6.03 -11.52 7.10
CA VAL A 91 -6.61 -10.68 8.15
C VAL A 91 -5.59 -10.42 9.28
N VAL A 92 -4.85 -11.42 9.72
CA VAL A 92 -3.81 -11.25 10.74
C VAL A 92 -2.74 -10.26 10.27
N PHE A 93 -2.26 -10.40 9.05
CA PHE A 93 -1.29 -9.47 8.48
C PHE A 93 -1.86 -8.08 8.21
N GLU A 94 -3.14 -7.96 7.85
CA GLU A 94 -3.81 -6.67 7.70
C GLU A 94 -3.89 -5.94 9.04
N ILE A 95 -4.29 -6.65 10.12
CA ILE A 95 -4.33 -6.10 11.48
C ILE A 95 -2.94 -5.61 11.88
N THR A 96 -1.92 -6.45 11.75
CA THR A 96 -0.53 -6.11 12.11
C THR A 96 -0.02 -4.94 11.29
N GLY A 97 -0.20 -5.00 9.97
CA GLY A 97 0.24 -3.96 9.04
C GLY A 97 -0.39 -2.61 9.34
N ARG A 98 -1.70 -2.58 9.48
CA ARG A 98 -2.45 -1.35 9.72
C ARG A 98 -2.20 -0.77 11.11
N LEU A 99 -2.17 -1.61 12.12
CA LEU A 99 -1.86 -1.21 13.50
C LEU A 99 -0.53 -0.45 13.57
N PHE A 100 0.55 -1.11 13.18
CA PHE A 100 1.88 -0.54 13.29
C PHE A 100 2.10 0.64 12.33
N TYR A 101 1.48 0.62 11.16
CA TYR A 101 1.60 1.74 10.22
C TYR A 101 0.87 2.99 10.70
N VAL A 102 -0.33 2.87 11.28
CA VAL A 102 -1.06 4.03 11.82
C VAL A 102 -0.37 4.59 13.06
N LEU A 103 0.21 3.72 13.90
CA LEU A 103 1.09 4.17 14.99
C LEU A 103 2.30 4.95 14.44
N ALA A 104 2.94 4.46 13.39
CA ALA A 104 4.02 5.17 12.74
C ALA A 104 3.57 6.54 12.22
N LEU A 105 2.45 6.62 11.49
CA LEU A 105 1.91 7.89 10.97
C LEU A 105 1.68 8.93 12.06
N ALA A 106 1.25 8.50 13.25
CA ALA A 106 1.02 9.39 14.38
C ALA A 106 2.34 9.90 15.01
N LEU A 107 3.39 9.10 15.00
CA LEU A 107 4.59 9.28 15.82
C LEU A 107 5.84 9.72 15.05
N ILE A 108 5.89 9.47 13.73
CA ILE A 108 7.02 9.86 12.87
C ILE A 108 6.54 10.71 11.69
N PRO A 109 7.45 11.40 10.96
CA PRO A 109 7.10 12.15 9.77
C PRO A 109 6.38 11.31 8.72
N LEU A 110 5.35 11.87 8.07
CA LEU A 110 4.56 11.22 7.03
C LEU A 110 5.46 10.75 5.88
N SER A 111 6.39 11.61 5.47
CA SER A 111 7.37 11.32 4.43
C SER A 111 8.21 10.08 4.78
N ALA A 112 8.74 9.98 6.02
CA ALA A 112 9.54 8.85 6.46
C ALA A 112 8.71 7.55 6.49
N ALA A 113 7.50 7.58 7.06
CA ALA A 113 6.60 6.43 7.10
C ALA A 113 6.25 5.93 5.68
N THR A 114 5.92 6.87 4.77
CA THR A 114 5.57 6.54 3.38
C THR A 114 6.77 5.94 2.63
N VAL A 115 7.97 6.48 2.80
CA VAL A 115 9.19 5.95 2.13
C VAL A 115 9.50 4.54 2.60
N ILE A 116 9.45 4.28 3.91
CA ILE A 116 9.67 2.93 4.46
C ILE A 116 8.64 1.94 3.90
N LEU A 117 7.37 2.35 3.82
CA LEU A 117 6.30 1.51 3.27
C LEU A 117 6.55 1.14 1.80
N GLN A 118 7.20 1.99 1.02
CA GLN A 118 7.51 1.72 -0.39
C GLN A 118 8.56 0.60 -0.59
N ALA A 119 9.19 0.10 0.47
CA ALA A 119 9.98 -1.12 0.41
C ALA A 119 9.11 -2.40 0.40
N THR A 120 7.79 -2.31 0.64
CA THR A 120 6.87 -3.46 0.62
C THR A 120 7.02 -4.35 -0.63
N PRO A 121 7.04 -3.84 -1.88
CA PRO A 121 7.20 -4.70 -3.05
C PRO A 121 8.52 -5.46 -3.06
N VAL A 122 9.60 -4.87 -2.55
CA VAL A 122 10.92 -5.50 -2.44
C VAL A 122 10.85 -6.69 -1.47
N VAL A 123 10.22 -6.48 -0.31
CA VAL A 123 10.01 -7.51 0.71
C VAL A 123 9.10 -8.63 0.19
N VAL A 124 8.02 -8.29 -0.53
CA VAL A 124 7.11 -9.28 -1.15
C VAL A 124 7.87 -10.19 -2.10
N VAL A 125 8.78 -9.66 -2.93
CA VAL A 125 9.58 -10.48 -3.86
C VAL A 125 10.56 -11.37 -3.09
N ALA A 126 11.22 -10.85 -2.06
CA ALA A 126 12.11 -11.64 -1.21
C ALA A 126 11.37 -12.78 -0.51
N ALA A 127 10.22 -12.46 0.09
CA ALA A 127 9.41 -13.45 0.80
C ALA A 127 8.77 -14.47 -0.16
N ALA A 128 8.35 -14.08 -1.37
CA ALA A 128 7.85 -15.01 -2.39
C ALA A 128 8.94 -16.01 -2.81
N ALA A 129 10.21 -15.59 -2.91
CA ALA A 129 11.31 -16.49 -3.18
C ALA A 129 11.50 -17.53 -2.07
N LEU A 130 11.36 -17.11 -0.80
CA LEU A 130 11.57 -17.98 0.36
C LEU A 130 10.37 -18.91 0.63
N VAL A 131 9.15 -18.39 0.51
CA VAL A 131 7.91 -19.10 0.86
C VAL A 131 7.42 -19.98 -0.27
N PHE A 132 7.44 -19.49 -1.51
CA PHE A 132 6.94 -20.22 -2.68
C PHE A 132 8.05 -20.89 -3.50
N GLY A 133 9.31 -20.80 -3.05
CA GLY A 133 10.45 -21.37 -3.75
C GLY A 133 10.70 -20.76 -5.14
N GLU A 134 10.27 -19.53 -5.37
CA GLU A 134 10.49 -18.84 -6.63
C GLU A 134 12.00 -18.66 -6.87
N ARG A 135 12.48 -19.05 -8.05
CA ARG A 135 13.90 -18.89 -8.40
C ARG A 135 14.22 -17.43 -8.67
N VAL A 136 14.81 -16.78 -7.68
CA VAL A 136 15.29 -15.40 -7.78
C VAL A 136 16.77 -15.41 -8.13
N GLY A 137 17.12 -14.93 -9.32
CA GLY A 137 18.52 -14.85 -9.76
C GLY A 137 19.31 -13.80 -8.94
N TRP A 138 20.64 -13.91 -8.90
CA TRP A 138 21.54 -13.06 -8.12
C TRP A 138 21.33 -11.55 -8.31
N ARG A 139 20.99 -11.12 -9.55
CA ARG A 139 20.71 -9.70 -9.86
C ARG A 139 19.45 -9.17 -9.16
N ARG A 140 18.45 -10.01 -8.91
CA ARG A 140 17.26 -9.63 -8.12
C ARG A 140 17.60 -9.59 -6.64
N TRP A 141 18.43 -10.53 -6.16
CA TRP A 141 18.92 -10.50 -4.79
C TRP A 141 19.72 -9.23 -4.48
N SER A 142 20.61 -8.81 -5.40
CA SER A 142 21.35 -7.55 -5.21
C SER A 142 20.42 -6.32 -5.18
N ALA A 143 19.34 -6.31 -5.99
CA ALA A 143 18.36 -5.26 -5.91
C ALA A 143 17.57 -5.29 -4.58
N ILE A 144 17.17 -6.47 -4.09
CA ILE A 144 16.52 -6.62 -2.78
C ILE A 144 17.42 -6.06 -1.68
N LEU A 145 18.70 -6.42 -1.66
CA LEU A 145 19.67 -5.91 -0.69
C LEU A 145 19.85 -4.39 -0.79
N LEU A 146 19.85 -3.83 -2.00
CA LEU A 146 19.90 -2.39 -2.21
C LEU A 146 18.66 -1.69 -1.62
N GLY A 147 17.45 -2.22 -1.86
CA GLY A 147 16.21 -1.66 -1.32
C GLY A 147 16.14 -1.74 0.21
N MET A 148 16.54 -2.85 0.78
CA MET A 148 16.63 -3.00 2.24
C MET A 148 17.72 -2.09 2.84
N GLY A 149 18.86 -1.93 2.15
CA GLY A 149 19.88 -0.93 2.50
C GLY A 149 19.31 0.49 2.54
N GLY A 150 18.44 0.83 1.58
CA GLY A 150 17.72 2.11 1.57
C GLY A 150 16.87 2.34 2.83
N VAL A 151 16.15 1.31 3.31
CA VAL A 151 15.41 1.38 4.58
C VAL A 151 16.37 1.64 5.75
N LEU A 152 17.51 0.93 5.82
CA LEU A 152 18.51 1.12 6.86
C LEU A 152 19.11 2.54 6.84
N VAL A 153 19.35 3.10 5.66
CA VAL A 153 19.83 4.50 5.50
C VAL A 153 18.85 5.52 6.05
N ILE A 154 17.53 5.24 5.93
CA ILE A 154 16.48 6.12 6.48
C ILE A 154 16.39 5.99 8.00
N ILE A 155 16.42 4.76 8.51
CA ILE A 155 16.25 4.46 9.94
C ILE A 155 17.50 4.85 10.73
N ARG A 156 18.70 4.74 10.15
CA ARG A 156 20.00 5.04 10.74
C ARG A 156 20.26 4.34 12.09
N PRO A 157 20.16 3.02 12.17
CA PRO A 157 20.37 2.31 13.42
C PRO A 157 21.81 2.58 13.94
N GLY A 158 21.95 2.84 15.25
CA GLY A 158 23.24 3.08 15.88
C GLY A 158 23.78 4.51 15.80
N THR A 159 22.97 5.46 15.34
CA THR A 159 23.31 6.91 15.37
C THR A 159 22.42 7.65 16.38
N ASP A 160 22.84 8.84 16.83
CA ASP A 160 22.03 9.71 17.70
C ASP A 160 20.70 10.13 17.06
N SER A 161 20.59 10.02 15.74
CA SER A 161 19.36 10.30 14.97
C SER A 161 18.43 9.10 14.86
N PHE A 162 18.77 7.96 15.44
CA PHE A 162 17.95 6.73 15.39
C PHE A 162 16.67 6.91 16.21
N SER A 163 15.56 6.64 15.59
CA SER A 163 14.27 6.59 16.28
C SER A 163 13.72 5.16 16.30
N MET A 164 13.57 4.59 17.49
CA MET A 164 12.88 3.31 17.68
C MET A 164 11.48 3.31 17.07
N LEU A 165 10.84 4.48 17.00
CA LEU A 165 9.50 4.65 16.42
C LEU A 165 9.47 4.33 14.91
N SER A 166 10.60 4.47 14.20
CA SER A 166 10.70 4.08 12.79
C SER A 166 10.54 2.58 12.58
N LEU A 167 10.81 1.75 13.60
CA LEU A 167 10.57 0.31 13.54
C LEU A 167 9.08 -0.02 13.45
N LEU A 168 8.20 0.87 13.90
CA LEU A 168 6.75 0.72 13.73
C LEU A 168 6.39 0.75 12.23
N ALA A 169 7.00 1.64 11.45
CA ALA A 169 6.80 1.68 10.00
C ALA A 169 7.33 0.41 9.32
N VAL A 170 8.46 -0.14 9.79
CA VAL A 170 8.99 -1.43 9.30
C VAL A 170 8.05 -2.58 9.64
N ALA A 171 7.55 -2.65 10.87
CA ALA A 171 6.57 -3.68 11.26
C ALA A 171 5.29 -3.57 10.43
N GLY A 172 4.81 -2.34 10.19
CA GLY A 172 3.68 -2.07 9.29
C GLY A 172 3.94 -2.55 7.86
N MET A 173 5.11 -2.24 7.32
CA MET A 173 5.56 -2.69 5.99
C MET A 173 5.59 -4.22 5.88
N LEU A 174 6.15 -4.91 6.88
CA LEU A 174 6.19 -6.37 6.92
C LEU A 174 4.79 -6.98 7.00
N GLY A 175 3.89 -6.37 7.80
CA GLY A 175 2.49 -6.75 7.85
C GLY A 175 1.83 -6.65 6.48
N PHE A 176 1.97 -5.52 5.78
CA PHE A 176 1.40 -5.37 4.44
C PHE A 176 2.04 -6.29 3.41
N ALA A 177 3.34 -6.58 3.50
CA ALA A 177 3.98 -7.57 2.66
C ALA A 177 3.40 -8.98 2.87
N GLY A 178 3.20 -9.38 4.13
CA GLY A 178 2.54 -10.65 4.47
C GLY A 178 1.10 -10.73 3.98
N ARG A 179 0.33 -9.64 4.12
CA ARG A 179 -1.02 -9.51 3.56
C ARG A 179 -1.04 -9.72 2.04
N ASP A 180 -0.10 -9.09 1.32
CA ASP A 180 -0.04 -9.18 -0.13
C ASP A 180 0.31 -10.60 -0.58
N LEU A 181 1.20 -11.28 0.12
CA LEU A 181 1.51 -12.70 -0.09
C LEU A 181 0.30 -13.60 0.17
N ALA A 182 -0.38 -13.40 1.30
CA ALA A 182 -1.58 -14.16 1.65
C ALA A 182 -2.72 -13.92 0.63
N SER A 183 -2.84 -12.69 0.12
CA SER A 183 -3.82 -12.33 -0.91
C SER A 183 -3.58 -13.05 -2.24
N ARG A 184 -2.33 -13.38 -2.58
CA ARG A 184 -2.02 -14.19 -3.78
C ARG A 184 -2.51 -15.63 -3.67
N ALA A 185 -2.61 -16.17 -2.45
CA ALA A 185 -3.10 -17.51 -2.18
C ALA A 185 -4.61 -17.53 -1.89
N ALA A 186 -5.27 -16.37 -1.83
CA ALA A 186 -6.70 -16.27 -1.56
C ALA A 186 -7.54 -16.79 -2.76
N PRO A 187 -8.74 -17.37 -2.51
CA PRO A 187 -9.62 -17.81 -3.57
C PRO A 187 -9.99 -16.69 -4.55
N ALA A 188 -9.83 -16.93 -5.85
CA ALA A 188 -10.14 -15.96 -6.90
C ALA A 188 -11.65 -15.63 -7.02
N THR A 189 -12.51 -16.43 -6.39
CA THR A 189 -13.96 -16.25 -6.34
C THR A 189 -14.40 -15.07 -5.48
N LEU A 190 -13.53 -14.59 -4.57
CA LEU A 190 -13.84 -13.44 -3.71
C LEU A 190 -13.83 -12.14 -4.51
N GLY A 191 -14.96 -11.44 -4.50
CA GLY A 191 -15.12 -10.13 -5.13
C GLY A 191 -14.25 -9.05 -4.46
N THR A 192 -13.95 -8.00 -5.21
CA THR A 192 -13.14 -6.86 -4.72
C THR A 192 -13.80 -6.18 -3.53
N ASN A 193 -15.13 -6.02 -3.55
CA ASN A 193 -15.86 -5.35 -2.48
C ASN A 193 -15.82 -6.17 -1.19
N VAL A 194 -15.93 -7.50 -1.30
CA VAL A 194 -15.83 -8.41 -0.15
C VAL A 194 -14.42 -8.36 0.44
N LEU A 195 -13.38 -8.37 -0.39
CA LEU A 195 -12.00 -8.22 0.08
C LEU A 195 -11.77 -6.87 0.78
N GLY A 196 -12.37 -5.80 0.27
CA GLY A 196 -12.37 -4.47 0.90
C GLY A 196 -13.08 -4.49 2.25
N LEU A 197 -14.28 -5.05 2.31
CA LEU A 197 -15.06 -5.19 3.55
C LEU A 197 -14.24 -5.86 4.66
N TYR A 198 -13.68 -7.04 4.38
CA TYR A 198 -12.89 -7.78 5.39
C TYR A 198 -11.56 -7.09 5.72
N GLY A 199 -10.96 -6.37 4.78
CA GLY A 199 -9.81 -5.52 5.03
C GLY A 199 -10.12 -4.41 6.03
N PHE A 200 -11.21 -3.68 5.83
CA PHE A 200 -11.62 -2.61 6.75
C PHE A 200 -12.14 -3.14 8.09
N LEU A 201 -12.80 -4.29 8.13
CA LEU A 201 -13.14 -4.95 9.40
C LEU A 201 -11.89 -5.33 10.18
N ALA A 202 -10.84 -5.83 9.53
CA ALA A 202 -9.57 -6.11 10.17
C ALA A 202 -8.95 -4.83 10.78
N VAL A 203 -9.08 -3.68 10.12
CA VAL A 203 -8.64 -2.39 10.67
C VAL A 203 -9.47 -2.01 11.92
N ALA A 204 -10.78 -2.21 11.91
CA ALA A 204 -11.62 -1.98 13.09
C ALA A 204 -11.20 -2.88 14.26
N VAL A 205 -10.93 -4.16 13.99
CA VAL A 205 -10.41 -5.10 15.00
C VAL A 205 -9.06 -4.64 15.54
N ALA A 206 -8.14 -4.14 14.68
CA ALA A 206 -6.89 -3.55 15.13
C ALA A 206 -7.13 -2.39 16.12
N GLY A 207 -8.12 -1.53 15.84
CA GLY A 207 -8.50 -0.44 16.72
C GLY A 207 -9.04 -0.92 18.06
N VAL A 208 -9.89 -1.96 18.07
CA VAL A 208 -10.38 -2.58 19.32
C VAL A 208 -9.21 -3.17 20.10
N ILE A 209 -8.27 -3.86 19.45
CA ILE A 209 -7.07 -4.41 20.09
C ILE A 209 -6.30 -3.28 20.79
N VAL A 210 -6.05 -2.15 20.11
CA VAL A 210 -5.34 -1.01 20.70
C VAL A 210 -6.10 -0.44 21.90
N SER A 211 -7.42 -0.37 21.82
CA SER A 211 -8.24 0.18 22.92
C SER A 211 -8.18 -0.66 24.20
N LEU A 212 -7.85 -1.94 24.12
CA LEU A 212 -7.69 -2.82 25.29
C LEU A 212 -6.37 -2.57 26.05
N TRP A 213 -5.37 -1.99 25.39
CA TRP A 213 -4.06 -1.66 25.99
C TRP A 213 -3.84 -0.17 26.20
N SER A 214 -4.74 0.67 25.69
CA SER A 214 -4.63 2.12 25.80
C SER A 214 -5.58 2.62 26.88
N ASP A 215 -5.06 3.34 27.86
CA ASP A 215 -5.87 4.03 28.87
C ASP A 215 -6.60 5.28 28.30
N ALA A 216 -6.37 5.60 27.04
CA ALA A 216 -6.96 6.75 26.37
C ALA A 216 -8.46 6.49 26.09
N ALA A 217 -9.33 7.19 26.84
CA ALA A 217 -10.77 7.15 26.59
C ALA A 217 -11.11 7.72 25.20
N PHE A 218 -12.15 7.19 24.57
CA PHE A 218 -12.67 7.76 23.34
C PHE A 218 -13.25 9.14 23.64
N VAL A 219 -12.91 10.09 22.76
CA VAL A 219 -13.33 11.49 22.88
C VAL A 219 -14.36 11.84 21.82
N LEU A 220 -15.23 12.79 22.09
CA LEU A 220 -16.10 13.37 21.06
C LEU A 220 -15.22 14.19 20.11
N PRO A 221 -15.11 13.79 18.82
CA PRO A 221 -14.22 14.47 17.92
C PRO A 221 -14.77 15.84 17.55
N GLU A 222 -13.90 16.84 17.52
CA GLU A 222 -14.22 18.16 17.00
C GLU A 222 -14.58 18.10 15.51
N ARG A 223 -15.27 19.11 14.99
CA ARG A 223 -15.70 19.18 13.57
C ARG A 223 -14.55 18.92 12.59
N ARG A 224 -13.37 19.47 12.85
CA ARG A 224 -12.19 19.26 12.01
C ARG A 224 -11.78 17.79 11.98
N ALA A 225 -11.74 17.15 13.11
CA ALA A 225 -11.37 15.75 13.25
C ALA A 225 -12.42 14.82 12.60
N CYS A 226 -13.71 15.12 12.73
CA CYS A 226 -14.78 14.41 12.01
C CYS A 226 -14.59 14.49 10.49
N LEU A 227 -14.29 15.70 9.97
CA LEU A 227 -14.06 15.89 8.54
C LEU A 227 -12.82 15.13 8.05
N LEU A 228 -11.73 15.12 8.82
CA LEU A 228 -10.52 14.35 8.51
C LEU A 228 -10.81 12.86 8.48
N LEU A 229 -11.54 12.31 9.45
CA LEU A 229 -11.89 10.88 9.46
C LEU A 229 -12.84 10.51 8.33
N ALA A 230 -13.87 11.31 8.07
CA ALA A 230 -14.77 11.08 6.95
C ALA A 230 -14.03 11.14 5.62
N GLY A 231 -13.14 12.12 5.44
CA GLY A 231 -12.28 12.25 4.28
C GLY A 231 -11.33 11.05 4.15
N ALA A 232 -10.72 10.59 5.24
CA ALA A 232 -9.87 9.41 5.24
C ALA A 232 -10.62 8.16 4.78
N VAL A 233 -11.85 7.92 5.30
CA VAL A 233 -12.70 6.80 4.87
C VAL A 233 -12.98 6.87 3.37
N LEU A 234 -13.41 8.03 2.87
CA LEU A 234 -13.71 8.21 1.44
C LEU A 234 -12.46 8.02 0.57
N CYS A 235 -11.34 8.64 0.95
CA CYS A 235 -10.08 8.49 0.23
C CYS A 235 -9.60 7.03 0.25
N GLY A 236 -9.68 6.33 1.38
CA GLY A 236 -9.27 4.93 1.49
C GLY A 236 -10.11 4.00 0.64
N VAL A 237 -11.44 4.15 0.67
CA VAL A 237 -12.37 3.36 -0.17
C VAL A 237 -12.14 3.63 -1.66
N CYS A 238 -12.05 4.90 -2.05
CA CYS A 238 -11.78 5.28 -3.44
C CYS A 238 -10.41 4.77 -3.90
N ALA A 239 -9.37 4.95 -3.08
CA ALA A 239 -8.02 4.50 -3.39
C ALA A 239 -7.95 2.97 -3.57
N TYR A 240 -8.59 2.22 -2.66
CA TYR A 240 -8.66 0.76 -2.79
C TYR A 240 -9.41 0.33 -4.06
N SER A 241 -10.52 0.98 -4.37
CA SER A 241 -11.30 0.71 -5.60
C SER A 241 -10.50 1.03 -6.86
N CYS A 242 -9.78 2.16 -6.87
CA CYS A 242 -8.88 2.53 -7.97
C CYS A 242 -7.73 1.53 -8.12
N LEU A 243 -7.12 1.08 -7.00
CA LEU A 243 -6.07 0.05 -7.01
C LEU A 243 -6.57 -1.25 -7.66
N MET A 244 -7.74 -1.73 -7.24
CA MET A 244 -8.31 -2.94 -7.82
C MET A 244 -8.62 -2.78 -9.30
N LYS A 245 -9.12 -1.61 -9.71
CA LYS A 245 -9.39 -1.29 -11.11
C LYS A 245 -8.10 -1.22 -11.92
N ALA A 246 -7.04 -0.62 -11.37
CA ALA A 246 -5.71 -0.59 -11.98
C ALA A 246 -5.18 -2.00 -12.29
N MET A 247 -5.27 -2.90 -11.30
CA MET A 247 -4.78 -4.27 -11.40
C MET A 247 -5.59 -5.14 -12.37
N ARG A 248 -6.85 -4.77 -12.66
CA ARG A 248 -7.73 -5.49 -13.60
C ARG A 248 -7.71 -4.93 -15.01
N THR A 249 -7.31 -3.65 -15.19
CA THR A 249 -7.39 -2.97 -16.49
C THR A 249 -6.09 -3.12 -17.30
N GLY A 250 -4.92 -3.07 -16.62
CA GLY A 250 -3.62 -3.17 -17.27
C GLY A 250 -2.85 -4.42 -16.88
N GLU A 251 -1.77 -4.69 -17.60
CA GLU A 251 -0.84 -5.74 -17.19
C GLU A 251 -0.15 -5.35 -15.88
N VAL A 252 -0.16 -6.26 -14.91
CA VAL A 252 0.40 -6.00 -13.56
C VAL A 252 1.84 -5.48 -13.65
N SER A 253 2.66 -6.05 -14.53
CA SER A 253 4.06 -5.65 -14.73
C SER A 253 4.22 -4.24 -15.31
N ALA A 254 3.21 -3.72 -16.04
CA ALA A 254 3.22 -2.37 -16.59
C ALA A 254 2.65 -1.33 -15.62
N VAL A 255 1.70 -1.73 -14.79
CA VAL A 255 0.95 -0.83 -13.90
C VAL A 255 1.61 -0.68 -12.53
N THR A 256 2.18 -1.74 -11.98
CA THR A 256 2.80 -1.75 -10.64
C THR A 256 3.92 -0.71 -10.46
N PRO A 257 4.78 -0.37 -11.46
CA PRO A 257 5.78 0.70 -11.31
C PRO A 257 5.20 2.04 -10.85
N PHE A 258 3.98 2.33 -11.26
CA PHE A 258 3.30 3.58 -10.90
C PHE A 258 2.89 3.65 -9.42
N SER A 259 2.96 2.54 -8.66
CA SER A 259 2.76 2.57 -7.21
C SER A 259 3.84 3.38 -6.47
N TYR A 260 5.04 3.50 -7.04
CA TYR A 260 6.11 4.32 -6.45
C TYR A 260 5.84 5.83 -6.48
N VAL A 261 4.85 6.28 -7.27
CA VAL A 261 4.39 7.69 -7.24
C VAL A 261 3.87 8.08 -5.85
N ARG A 262 3.41 7.13 -5.03
CA ARG A 262 3.04 7.36 -3.62
C ARG A 262 4.17 8.02 -2.83
N LEU A 263 5.42 7.68 -3.13
CA LEU A 263 6.59 8.30 -2.50
C LEU A 263 6.62 9.82 -2.79
N ILE A 264 6.36 10.21 -4.03
CA ILE A 264 6.33 11.64 -4.42
C ILE A 264 5.21 12.36 -3.68
N PHE A 265 4.00 11.78 -3.66
CA PHE A 265 2.87 12.36 -2.94
C PHE A 265 3.10 12.42 -1.44
N GLY A 266 3.66 11.36 -0.82
CA GLY A 266 3.93 11.32 0.61
C GLY A 266 4.94 12.35 1.06
N VAL A 267 6.03 12.51 0.29
CA VAL A 267 7.03 13.55 0.53
C VAL A 267 6.43 14.94 0.32
N ALA A 268 5.67 15.15 -0.76
CA ALA A 268 5.05 16.44 -1.05
C ALA A 268 4.06 16.84 0.07
N LEU A 269 3.16 15.94 0.48
CA LEU A 269 2.21 16.23 1.56
C LEU A 269 2.90 16.39 2.92
N GLY A 270 3.95 15.62 3.20
CA GLY A 270 4.76 15.78 4.41
C GLY A 270 5.35 17.19 4.52
N VAL A 271 5.93 17.69 3.44
CA VAL A 271 6.50 19.06 3.39
C VAL A 271 5.39 20.11 3.41
N LEU A 272 4.36 19.99 2.58
CA LEU A 272 3.34 21.03 2.38
C LEU A 272 2.38 21.16 3.56
N LEU A 273 1.92 20.03 4.13
CA LEU A 273 0.91 20.04 5.19
C LEU A 273 1.50 20.00 6.60
N PHE A 274 2.65 19.36 6.77
CA PHE A 274 3.26 19.15 8.09
C PHE A 274 4.59 19.90 8.27
N GLY A 275 5.06 20.65 7.24
CA GLY A 275 6.30 21.41 7.31
C GLY A 275 7.53 20.52 7.51
N GLU A 276 7.49 19.26 7.07
CA GLU A 276 8.58 18.29 7.26
C GLU A 276 9.81 18.69 6.46
N ARG A 277 10.99 18.54 7.06
CA ARG A 277 12.26 18.81 6.38
C ARG A 277 12.82 17.53 5.78
N LEU A 278 13.12 17.57 4.50
CA LEU A 278 13.79 16.47 3.81
C LEU A 278 15.26 16.40 4.22
N THR A 279 15.66 15.27 4.76
CA THR A 279 17.06 15.03 5.11
C THR A 279 17.77 14.29 3.99
N SER A 280 19.10 14.49 3.84
CA SER A 280 19.89 13.81 2.81
C SER A 280 19.78 12.28 2.87
N PRO A 281 19.79 11.60 4.05
CA PRO A 281 19.58 10.16 4.11
C PRO A 281 18.18 9.71 3.68
N MET A 282 17.16 10.52 3.91
CA MET A 282 15.82 10.23 3.44
C MET A 282 15.75 10.25 1.91
N LEU A 283 16.38 11.24 1.27
CA LEU A 283 16.48 11.32 -0.19
C LEU A 283 17.29 10.14 -0.76
N LEU A 284 18.45 9.83 -0.15
CA LEU A 284 19.30 8.72 -0.58
C LEU A 284 18.58 7.37 -0.43
N GLY A 285 17.99 7.10 0.73
CA GLY A 285 17.25 5.87 0.98
C GLY A 285 16.03 5.72 0.07
N SER A 286 15.31 6.83 -0.21
CA SER A 286 14.19 6.87 -1.16
C SER A 286 14.65 6.49 -2.58
N ALA A 287 15.77 7.04 -3.03
CA ALA A 287 16.35 6.72 -4.33
C ALA A 287 16.75 5.23 -4.41
N MET A 288 17.38 4.69 -3.36
CA MET A 288 17.76 3.27 -3.30
C MET A 288 16.54 2.35 -3.37
N ILE A 289 15.46 2.64 -2.62
CA ILE A 289 14.21 1.85 -2.62
C ILE A 289 13.56 1.93 -4.01
N LEU A 290 13.45 3.12 -4.58
CA LEU A 290 12.85 3.34 -5.89
C LEU A 290 13.61 2.59 -6.99
N LEU A 291 14.92 2.74 -7.05
CA LEU A 291 15.78 2.08 -8.05
C LEU A 291 15.72 0.56 -7.92
N SER A 292 15.76 0.04 -6.68
CA SER A 292 15.59 -1.39 -6.40
C SER A 292 14.27 -1.92 -6.93
N GLY A 293 13.17 -1.28 -6.55
CA GLY A 293 11.84 -1.72 -6.95
C GLY A 293 11.62 -1.65 -8.46
N LEU A 294 12.01 -0.55 -9.11
CA LEU A 294 11.92 -0.39 -10.56
C LEU A 294 12.77 -1.45 -11.29
N PHE A 295 13.97 -1.75 -10.81
CA PHE A 295 14.82 -2.78 -11.39
C PHE A 295 14.19 -4.18 -11.27
N ILE A 296 13.65 -4.52 -10.10
CA ILE A 296 12.98 -5.81 -9.87
C ILE A 296 11.80 -5.97 -10.85
N MET A 297 10.98 -4.93 -11.01
CA MET A 297 9.81 -4.95 -11.90
C MET A 297 10.21 -5.04 -13.39
N TRP A 298 11.17 -4.21 -13.81
CA TRP A 298 11.69 -4.26 -15.20
C TRP A 298 12.20 -5.64 -15.56
N ARG A 299 12.94 -6.28 -14.64
CA ARG A 299 13.45 -7.62 -14.88
C ARG A 299 12.36 -8.69 -14.87
N SER A 300 11.33 -8.53 -14.05
CA SER A 300 10.17 -9.44 -14.03
C SER A 300 9.40 -9.40 -15.34
N ALA A 301 9.26 -8.22 -15.94
CA ALA A 301 8.60 -8.04 -17.22
C ALA A 301 9.35 -8.70 -18.41
N LYS A 302 10.69 -8.85 -18.30
CA LYS A 302 11.54 -9.47 -19.36
C LYS A 302 11.62 -10.99 -19.28
N MET A 303 11.10 -11.64 -18.24
CA MET A 303 11.09 -13.10 -18.19
C MET A 303 9.91 -13.65 -19.00
N PRO A 304 10.12 -14.62 -19.91
CA PRO A 304 9.02 -15.29 -20.57
C PRO A 304 8.14 -15.97 -19.51
N LYS A 305 6.82 -15.74 -19.59
CA LYS A 305 5.84 -16.51 -18.81
C LYS A 305 6.06 -17.98 -19.18
N ARG A 306 6.56 -18.79 -18.26
CA ARG A 306 6.50 -20.24 -18.42
C ARG A 306 5.03 -20.64 -18.40
N ALA A 307 4.58 -21.20 -19.53
CA ALA A 307 3.29 -21.86 -19.68
C ALA A 307 3.17 -23.01 -18.68
#